data_23ba8853e6291865f448b6d779ec9cbb
#
_entry.id   23ba8853e6291865f448b6d779ec9cbb
#
_cell.length_a   1.000
_cell.length_b   1.000
_cell.length_c   1.000
_cell.angle_alpha   90.00
_cell.angle_beta   90.00
_cell.angle_gamma   90.00
#
_symmetry.space_group_name_H-M   'P 1'
#
loop_
_entity.id
_entity.type
_entity.pdbx_description
1 polymer ?
#
loop_
_entity_poly.entity_id
_entity_poly.type
_entity_poly.pdbx_seq_one_letter_code
_entity_poly.pdbx_strand_id
1 'polypeptide(L)'
;MYRKPFCVLIALLSLLAFPLSGCDDRRITDAPSEAPISSPIPTEAPTPMDEEPNGGYELNDSDGTLTVFLSSEQGSWTVESFDSQILDVSDGGVFDGFRFFRITPNESGSCDLLFRCERDGQPVSHCRLELFVNEAYVLEVVSSDIEAGNAPDDTKVREPIDFTLDYEKYPELLKEYLGEKIIADAQLVIRAFLNGETSVPISPVGNASGYANSIGCALNIMCPPFEVLTDYNSLKAYKNGRLSWNFLGTWDETCAALADFEASVNGIMECLDKRDGETAAAMLLYSELTNGSCYDYSFIESTDNTPEQERLVPSAYNAIVNKSGICASFSLALTFLYSQAGIDSIAVSGEAPDSFHMWTMVRLGEELYFADPTWDLGGGFKYFGITAADRCGWAGGFDAASFYFCGQTLDLSSTVTSERFAVLHESLDEGSADFRLFHSTQLAVFCYGMFSFDCADR
;
A
#
# COMPACT_ATOMS: atom_id res chain seq x y z
N MET A 1 21.85 20.26 32.11
CA MET A 1 21.16 18.96 32.02
C MET A 1 19.80 19.20 31.37
N TYR A 2 19.74 19.28 30.05
CA TYR A 2 18.52 19.55 29.30
C TYR A 2 18.03 18.20 28.74
N ARG A 3 16.88 17.73 29.20
CA ARG A 3 16.16 16.60 28.59
C ARG A 3 15.45 17.14 27.35
N LYS A 4 15.86 16.69 26.19
CA LYS A 4 15.25 16.99 24.89
C LYS A 4 13.84 16.36 24.79
N PRO A 5 12.88 16.97 24.09
CA PRO A 5 11.52 16.43 23.97
C PRO A 5 11.45 15.15 23.14
N PHE A 6 10.60 14.23 23.56
CA PHE A 6 10.70 12.79 23.43
C PHE A 6 10.09 12.16 22.16
N CYS A 7 9.38 12.89 21.30
CA CYS A 7 8.61 12.21 20.24
C CYS A 7 9.30 12.09 18.89
N VAL A 8 10.04 13.07 18.42
CA VAL A 8 10.86 12.95 17.20
C VAL A 8 12.24 12.41 17.56
N LEU A 9 12.70 12.66 18.79
CA LEU A 9 14.01 12.24 19.27
C LEU A 9 14.11 10.75 19.60
N ILE A 10 12.99 10.00 19.81
CA ILE A 10 13.08 8.54 20.01
C ILE A 10 13.50 7.86 18.71
N ALA A 11 13.00 8.29 17.55
CA ALA A 11 13.46 7.77 16.27
C ALA A 11 14.94 8.13 15.98
N LEU A 12 15.38 9.36 16.35
CA LEU A 12 16.73 9.83 16.10
C LEU A 12 17.75 9.41 17.19
N LEU A 13 17.35 9.29 18.47
CA LEU A 13 18.28 8.92 19.55
C LEU A 13 18.55 7.43 19.64
N SER A 14 17.66 6.55 19.17
CA SER A 14 17.95 5.13 19.04
C SER A 14 18.91 4.83 17.87
N LEU A 15 18.96 5.68 16.85
CA LEU A 15 19.91 5.55 15.73
C LEU A 15 21.34 5.92 16.08
N LEU A 16 21.58 6.69 17.15
CA LEU A 16 22.91 7.13 17.55
C LEU A 16 23.65 6.18 18.53
N ALA A 17 23.04 5.06 18.94
CA ALA A 17 23.57 4.18 19.98
C ALA A 17 24.04 2.80 19.54
N PHE A 18 23.90 2.41 18.26
CA PHE A 18 24.28 1.06 17.82
C PHE A 18 25.19 1.09 16.60
N PRO A 19 26.26 0.25 16.58
CA PRO A 19 27.05 0.06 15.39
C PRO A 19 26.24 -0.74 14.36
N LEU A 20 26.11 -0.18 13.16
CA LEU A 20 25.49 -0.79 11.99
C LEU A 20 26.26 -2.08 11.63
N SER A 21 25.71 -3.24 11.96
CA SER A 21 26.07 -4.48 11.30
C SER A 21 25.08 -4.69 10.16
N GLY A 22 25.65 -4.76 8.94
CA GLY A 22 24.91 -4.78 7.70
C GLY A 22 23.88 -5.89 7.61
N CYS A 23 22.85 -5.64 6.82
CA CYS A 23 21.92 -6.64 6.33
C CYS A 23 22.71 -7.72 5.60
N ASP A 24 22.92 -8.86 6.24
CA ASP A 24 23.54 -10.03 5.63
C ASP A 24 22.46 -10.81 4.89
N ASP A 25 22.60 -10.90 3.57
CA ASP A 25 21.84 -11.79 2.70
C ASP A 25 21.96 -13.24 3.19
N ARG A 26 21.04 -13.71 4.00
CA ARG A 26 20.95 -15.14 4.31
C ARG A 26 20.07 -15.79 3.25
N ARG A 27 20.72 -16.32 2.24
CA ARG A 27 20.16 -17.38 1.41
C ARG A 27 19.80 -18.56 2.30
N ILE A 28 18.52 -18.86 2.38
CA ILE A 28 18.02 -20.13 2.93
C ILE A 28 18.09 -21.14 1.80
N THR A 29 18.93 -22.14 1.96
CA THR A 29 19.02 -23.29 1.08
C THR A 29 18.19 -24.42 1.66
N ASP A 30 17.45 -25.07 0.74
CA ASP A 30 16.96 -26.44 0.78
C ASP A 30 15.78 -26.81 1.68
N ALA A 31 14.59 -26.93 1.05
CA ALA A 31 13.55 -27.87 1.44
C ALA A 31 13.36 -28.94 0.35
N PRO A 32 13.07 -30.19 0.70
CA PRO A 32 13.10 -31.29 -0.24
C PRO A 32 11.85 -31.34 -1.12
N SER A 33 12.09 -31.56 -2.42
CA SER A 33 11.14 -31.88 -3.48
C SER A 33 10.26 -33.08 -3.13
N GLU A 34 8.95 -32.93 -3.07
CA GLU A 34 7.99 -34.00 -3.22
C GLU A 34 7.52 -34.09 -4.68
N ALA A 35 7.54 -35.30 -5.21
CA ALA A 35 7.26 -35.61 -6.60
C ALA A 35 5.76 -35.40 -6.95
N PRO A 36 5.44 -34.97 -8.17
CA PRO A 36 4.06 -34.78 -8.62
C PRO A 36 3.34 -36.11 -8.82
N ILE A 37 2.16 -36.19 -8.23
CA ILE A 37 1.24 -37.33 -8.51
C ILE A 37 0.47 -36.99 -9.80
N SER A 38 0.83 -37.64 -10.87
CA SER A 38 0.07 -37.59 -12.11
C SER A 38 -1.25 -38.37 -11.96
N SER A 39 -2.38 -37.68 -11.95
CA SER A 39 -3.70 -38.29 -12.12
C SER A 39 -4.06 -38.36 -13.60
N PRO A 40 -4.61 -39.50 -14.08
CA PRO A 40 -5.02 -39.62 -15.47
C PRO A 40 -6.27 -38.75 -15.73
N ILE A 41 -6.22 -37.97 -16.81
CA ILE A 41 -7.32 -37.16 -17.32
C ILE A 41 -8.46 -38.08 -17.76
N PRO A 42 -9.70 -37.91 -17.28
CA PRO A 42 -10.86 -38.58 -17.85
C PRO A 42 -11.21 -37.93 -19.18
N THR A 43 -11.09 -38.71 -20.25
CA THR A 43 -11.54 -38.30 -21.59
C THR A 43 -13.05 -38.61 -21.74
N GLU A 44 -13.89 -37.79 -21.14
CA GLU A 44 -15.30 -37.71 -21.54
C GLU A 44 -15.50 -36.37 -22.28
N ALA A 45 -16.04 -36.49 -23.51
CA ALA A 45 -16.43 -35.32 -24.27
C ALA A 45 -17.49 -34.53 -23.48
N PRO A 46 -17.34 -33.20 -23.32
CA PRO A 46 -18.30 -32.40 -22.58
C PRO A 46 -19.68 -32.51 -23.22
N THR A 47 -20.69 -32.64 -22.36
CA THR A 47 -22.10 -32.51 -22.78
C THR A 47 -22.29 -31.15 -23.41
N PRO A 48 -22.99 -31.00 -24.54
CA PRO A 48 -23.22 -29.71 -25.16
C PRO A 48 -23.93 -28.79 -24.14
N MET A 49 -23.31 -27.67 -23.82
CA MET A 49 -23.92 -26.63 -23.02
C MET A 49 -24.59 -25.62 -23.95
N ASP A 50 -25.73 -25.07 -23.51
CA ASP A 50 -26.65 -24.31 -24.36
C ASP A 50 -26.22 -22.85 -24.61
N GLU A 51 -25.18 -22.36 -23.92
CA GLU A 51 -24.73 -20.98 -24.05
C GLU A 51 -23.30 -20.90 -24.62
N GLU A 52 -23.11 -20.12 -25.70
CA GLU A 52 -21.79 -19.84 -26.24
C GLU A 52 -21.03 -18.90 -25.27
N PRO A 53 -19.70 -19.06 -25.10
CA PRO A 53 -18.92 -18.18 -24.24
C PRO A 53 -18.91 -16.76 -24.81
N ASN A 54 -19.22 -15.77 -23.99
CA ASN A 54 -19.13 -14.37 -24.34
C ASN A 54 -17.91 -13.75 -23.67
N GLY A 55 -16.96 -13.29 -24.48
CA GLY A 55 -15.70 -12.73 -24.02
C GLY A 55 -14.70 -12.60 -25.15
N GLY A 56 -13.45 -12.43 -24.79
CA GLY A 56 -12.36 -12.31 -25.75
C GLY A 56 -11.00 -12.55 -25.11
N TYR A 57 -9.95 -12.40 -25.91
CA TYR A 57 -8.58 -12.44 -25.43
C TYR A 57 -7.71 -11.39 -26.09
N GLU A 58 -6.69 -10.94 -25.40
CA GLU A 58 -5.68 -9.99 -25.88
C GLU A 58 -4.28 -10.50 -25.57
N LEU A 59 -3.42 -10.55 -26.62
CA LEU A 59 -1.99 -10.82 -26.46
C LEU A 59 -1.29 -9.51 -26.15
N ASN A 60 -0.49 -9.50 -25.10
CA ASN A 60 0.35 -8.38 -24.73
C ASN A 60 1.74 -8.55 -25.35
N ASP A 61 2.02 -7.81 -26.42
CA ASP A 61 3.29 -7.85 -27.15
C ASP A 61 4.50 -7.40 -26.29
N SER A 62 4.25 -6.68 -25.20
CA SER A 62 5.35 -6.10 -24.38
C SER A 62 5.97 -7.13 -23.42
N ASP A 63 5.19 -8.08 -22.92
CA ASP A 63 5.61 -9.08 -21.92
C ASP A 63 5.30 -10.52 -22.29
N GLY A 64 4.69 -10.73 -23.46
CA GLY A 64 4.36 -12.06 -23.98
C GLY A 64 3.23 -12.78 -23.24
N THR A 65 2.47 -12.07 -22.42
CA THR A 65 1.33 -12.63 -21.68
C THR A 65 0.03 -12.56 -22.48
N LEU A 66 -0.93 -13.44 -22.15
CA LEU A 66 -2.27 -13.43 -22.72
C LEU A 66 -3.26 -13.08 -21.63
N THR A 67 -4.13 -12.10 -21.90
CA THR A 67 -5.28 -11.79 -21.06
C THR A 67 -6.54 -12.38 -21.69
N VAL A 68 -7.28 -13.19 -20.93
CA VAL A 68 -8.61 -13.71 -21.28
C VAL A 68 -9.64 -12.99 -20.42
N PHE A 69 -10.72 -12.50 -21.04
CA PHE A 69 -11.82 -11.83 -20.35
C PHE A 69 -13.16 -12.45 -20.75
N LEU A 70 -13.92 -12.93 -19.74
CA LEU A 70 -15.16 -13.70 -19.93
C LEU A 70 -16.30 -13.00 -19.19
N SER A 71 -17.47 -12.84 -19.86
CA SER A 71 -18.61 -12.11 -19.32
C SER A 71 -19.15 -12.74 -18.04
N SER A 72 -19.18 -11.97 -16.96
CA SER A 72 -19.75 -12.36 -15.67
C SER A 72 -21.28 -12.41 -15.67
N GLU A 73 -21.95 -11.87 -16.70
CA GLU A 73 -23.40 -11.96 -16.85
C GLU A 73 -23.86 -13.40 -17.07
N GLN A 74 -23.00 -14.25 -17.64
CA GLN A 74 -23.28 -15.66 -17.86
C GLN A 74 -23.21 -16.49 -16.59
N GLY A 75 -22.38 -16.08 -15.60
CA GLY A 75 -22.16 -16.81 -14.34
C GLY A 75 -20.73 -16.62 -13.83
N SER A 76 -20.32 -17.49 -12.90
CA SER A 76 -18.97 -17.51 -12.35
C SER A 76 -18.05 -18.37 -13.22
N TRP A 77 -17.02 -17.74 -13.77
CA TRP A 77 -15.98 -18.43 -14.54
C TRP A 77 -14.83 -18.89 -13.64
N THR A 78 -14.36 -20.09 -13.87
CA THR A 78 -13.19 -20.70 -13.21
C THR A 78 -12.31 -21.39 -14.23
N VAL A 79 -11.02 -21.52 -13.94
CA VAL A 79 -10.11 -22.37 -14.73
C VAL A 79 -10.43 -23.82 -14.40
N GLU A 80 -10.75 -24.61 -15.43
CA GLU A 80 -11.08 -26.03 -15.28
C GLU A 80 -9.84 -26.91 -15.40
N SER A 81 -9.01 -26.65 -16.43
CA SER A 81 -7.75 -27.40 -16.63
C SER A 81 -6.77 -26.67 -17.54
N PHE A 82 -5.49 -26.87 -17.30
CA PHE A 82 -4.35 -26.48 -18.14
C PHE A 82 -3.11 -27.29 -17.75
N ASP A 83 -2.05 -27.21 -18.55
CA ASP A 83 -0.75 -27.78 -18.18
C ASP A 83 0.11 -26.75 -17.46
N SER A 84 0.28 -26.92 -16.16
CA SER A 84 1.05 -26.00 -15.31
C SER A 84 2.56 -26.01 -15.54
N GLN A 85 3.09 -26.95 -16.33
CA GLN A 85 4.48 -26.89 -16.77
C GLN A 85 4.65 -25.92 -17.93
N ILE A 86 3.64 -25.78 -18.79
CA ILE A 86 3.67 -24.94 -19.99
C ILE A 86 3.18 -23.52 -19.68
N LEU A 87 2.13 -23.39 -18.86
CA LEU A 87 1.48 -22.13 -18.56
C LEU A 87 1.35 -21.92 -17.06
N ASP A 88 1.40 -20.66 -16.65
CA ASP A 88 0.83 -20.19 -15.39
C ASP A 88 -0.45 -19.41 -15.67
N VAL A 89 -1.49 -19.62 -14.86
CA VAL A 89 -2.80 -18.97 -15.03
C VAL A 89 -3.23 -18.36 -13.71
N SER A 90 -3.28 -17.04 -13.68
CA SER A 90 -3.77 -16.29 -12.53
C SER A 90 -5.15 -15.68 -12.79
N ASP A 91 -6.00 -15.70 -11.77
CA ASP A 91 -7.32 -15.09 -11.80
C ASP A 91 -7.19 -13.60 -11.48
N GLY A 92 -7.49 -12.74 -12.45
CA GLY A 92 -7.46 -11.28 -12.34
C GLY A 92 -8.77 -10.68 -11.79
N GLY A 93 -9.77 -11.51 -11.45
CA GLY A 93 -11.05 -11.09 -10.89
C GLY A 93 -12.04 -10.55 -11.89
N VAL A 94 -13.06 -9.82 -11.38
CA VAL A 94 -14.16 -9.28 -12.19
C VAL A 94 -14.03 -7.78 -12.32
N PHE A 95 -14.04 -7.29 -13.57
CA PHE A 95 -14.02 -5.86 -13.87
C PHE A 95 -14.96 -5.58 -15.06
N ASP A 96 -15.74 -4.51 -14.99
CA ASP A 96 -16.69 -4.07 -16.02
C ASP A 96 -17.59 -5.19 -16.61
N GLY A 97 -18.07 -6.08 -15.73
CA GLY A 97 -18.90 -7.22 -16.13
C GLY A 97 -18.14 -8.39 -16.74
N PHE A 98 -16.80 -8.38 -16.75
CA PHE A 98 -15.97 -9.47 -17.24
C PHE A 98 -15.06 -10.00 -16.13
N ARG A 99 -14.87 -11.32 -16.09
CA ARG A 99 -13.81 -11.96 -15.30
C ARG A 99 -12.56 -12.09 -16.14
N PHE A 100 -11.44 -11.68 -15.58
CA PHE A 100 -10.14 -11.65 -16.23
C PHE A 100 -9.26 -12.80 -15.75
N PHE A 101 -8.50 -13.37 -16.68
CA PHE A 101 -7.46 -14.35 -16.40
C PHE A 101 -6.20 -13.92 -17.12
N ARG A 102 -5.06 -13.95 -16.42
CA ARG A 102 -3.76 -13.70 -17.00
C ARG A 102 -3.04 -15.02 -17.18
N ILE A 103 -2.52 -15.24 -18.37
CA ILE A 103 -1.79 -16.44 -18.76
C ILE A 103 -0.35 -16.05 -19.07
N THR A 104 0.59 -16.68 -18.39
CA THR A 104 2.04 -16.45 -18.54
C THR A 104 2.69 -17.73 -19.04
N PRO A 105 3.55 -17.67 -20.06
CA PRO A 105 4.28 -18.83 -20.55
C PRO A 105 5.39 -19.24 -19.57
N ASN A 106 5.48 -20.56 -19.25
CA ASN A 106 6.51 -21.14 -18.39
C ASN A 106 7.52 -21.99 -19.16
N GLU A 107 7.04 -22.94 -19.98
CA GLU A 107 7.87 -23.80 -20.82
C GLU A 107 7.33 -23.86 -22.25
N SER A 108 8.20 -24.16 -23.21
CA SER A 108 7.77 -24.36 -24.60
C SER A 108 6.94 -25.63 -24.78
N GLY A 109 5.83 -25.50 -25.48
CA GLY A 109 4.91 -26.63 -25.72
C GLY A 109 3.53 -26.18 -26.15
N SER A 110 2.63 -27.17 -26.36
CA SER A 110 1.21 -26.93 -26.67
C SER A 110 0.37 -27.25 -25.44
N CYS A 111 -0.61 -26.42 -25.12
CA CYS A 111 -1.50 -26.59 -23.99
C CYS A 111 -2.93 -26.19 -24.33
N ASP A 112 -3.90 -27.01 -23.92
CA ASP A 112 -5.32 -26.66 -23.91
C ASP A 112 -5.63 -25.98 -22.56
N LEU A 113 -6.12 -24.76 -22.62
CA LEU A 113 -6.61 -24.01 -21.45
C LEU A 113 -8.15 -24.02 -21.50
N LEU A 114 -8.76 -24.60 -20.47
CA LEU A 114 -10.21 -24.72 -20.34
C LEU A 114 -10.76 -23.90 -19.19
N PHE A 115 -11.79 -23.14 -19.48
CA PHE A 115 -12.59 -22.42 -18.51
C PHE A 115 -14.00 -23.00 -18.44
N ARG A 116 -14.59 -22.95 -17.25
CA ARG A 116 -15.95 -23.39 -16.98
C ARG A 116 -16.74 -22.27 -16.32
N CYS A 117 -17.95 -22.05 -16.85
CA CYS A 117 -18.92 -21.12 -16.28
C CYS A 117 -20.00 -21.88 -15.50
N GLU A 118 -20.26 -21.46 -14.28
CA GLU A 118 -21.34 -22.00 -13.45
C GLU A 118 -22.34 -20.91 -13.07
N ARG A 119 -23.64 -21.27 -13.09
CA ARG A 119 -24.74 -20.45 -12.58
C ARG A 119 -25.57 -21.30 -11.64
N ASP A 120 -25.78 -20.83 -10.38
CA ASP A 120 -26.49 -21.61 -9.35
C ASP A 120 -25.90 -23.00 -9.09
N GLY A 121 -24.57 -23.14 -9.22
CA GLY A 121 -23.85 -24.42 -9.04
C GLY A 121 -24.06 -25.44 -10.19
N GLN A 122 -24.58 -24.98 -11.33
CA GLN A 122 -24.72 -25.79 -12.54
C GLN A 122 -23.86 -25.23 -13.67
N PRO A 123 -23.13 -26.06 -14.41
CA PRO A 123 -22.38 -25.64 -15.58
C PRO A 123 -23.32 -25.16 -16.70
N VAL A 124 -23.02 -23.94 -17.21
CA VAL A 124 -23.84 -23.31 -18.26
C VAL A 124 -23.04 -23.04 -19.55
N SER A 125 -21.72 -22.89 -19.45
CA SER A 125 -20.85 -22.62 -20.60
C SER A 125 -19.44 -23.14 -20.37
N HIS A 126 -18.68 -23.36 -21.44
CA HIS A 126 -17.23 -23.61 -21.44
C HIS A 126 -16.55 -22.66 -22.42
N CYS A 127 -15.26 -22.39 -22.18
CA CYS A 127 -14.40 -21.68 -23.12
C CYS A 127 -13.08 -22.45 -23.22
N ARG A 128 -12.63 -22.76 -24.44
CA ARG A 128 -11.35 -23.42 -24.71
C ARG A 128 -10.46 -22.54 -25.54
N LEU A 129 -9.19 -22.44 -25.15
CA LEU A 129 -8.10 -21.90 -25.95
C LEU A 129 -7.04 -23.00 -26.14
N GLU A 130 -6.64 -23.23 -27.38
CA GLU A 130 -5.46 -24.03 -27.71
C GLU A 130 -4.29 -23.08 -27.89
N LEU A 131 -3.30 -23.24 -27.03
CA LEU A 131 -2.15 -22.34 -26.91
C LEU A 131 -0.86 -23.06 -27.29
N PHE A 132 0.06 -22.34 -27.88
CA PHE A 132 1.43 -22.76 -28.14
C PHE A 132 2.43 -21.76 -27.59
N VAL A 133 3.38 -22.25 -26.81
CA VAL A 133 4.53 -21.48 -26.33
C VAL A 133 5.76 -21.93 -27.12
N ASN A 134 6.39 -21.03 -27.85
CA ASN A 134 7.58 -21.35 -28.62
C ASN A 134 8.86 -21.36 -27.74
N GLU A 135 10.02 -21.72 -28.33
CA GLU A 135 11.31 -21.80 -27.63
C GLU A 135 11.81 -20.43 -27.11
N ALA A 136 11.23 -19.32 -27.58
CA ALA A 136 11.52 -17.96 -27.10
C ALA A 136 10.52 -17.49 -26.02
N TYR A 137 9.71 -18.41 -25.48
CA TYR A 137 8.67 -18.14 -24.49
C TYR A 137 7.59 -17.16 -24.97
N VAL A 138 7.37 -17.09 -26.28
CA VAL A 138 6.27 -16.31 -26.87
C VAL A 138 5.04 -17.20 -27.01
N LEU A 139 3.91 -16.72 -26.50
CA LEU A 139 2.64 -17.40 -26.51
C LEU A 139 1.88 -17.07 -27.80
N GLU A 140 1.30 -18.10 -28.43
CA GLU A 140 0.47 -17.99 -29.63
C GLU A 140 -0.87 -18.72 -29.39
N VAL A 141 -1.99 -18.07 -29.75
CA VAL A 141 -3.31 -18.70 -29.75
C VAL A 141 -3.51 -19.44 -31.06
N VAL A 142 -3.55 -20.77 -31.00
CA VAL A 142 -3.72 -21.67 -32.18
C VAL A 142 -5.19 -21.73 -32.58
N SER A 143 -6.08 -21.93 -31.62
CA SER A 143 -7.53 -21.87 -31.79
C SER A 143 -8.21 -21.43 -30.50
N SER A 144 -9.43 -20.88 -30.59
CA SER A 144 -10.18 -20.37 -29.46
C SER A 144 -11.68 -20.36 -29.72
N ASP A 145 -12.49 -20.60 -28.69
CA ASP A 145 -13.95 -20.45 -28.72
C ASP A 145 -14.38 -18.97 -28.63
N ILE A 146 -13.45 -18.06 -28.31
CA ILE A 146 -13.67 -16.63 -28.24
C ILE A 146 -12.74 -15.91 -29.23
N GLU A 147 -13.11 -14.68 -29.63
CA GLU A 147 -12.35 -13.93 -30.64
C GLU A 147 -11.22 -13.10 -29.99
N ALA A 148 -10.18 -12.85 -30.77
CA ALA A 148 -9.19 -11.86 -30.41
C ALA A 148 -9.88 -10.49 -30.40
N GLY A 149 -9.74 -9.78 -29.30
CA GLY A 149 -10.32 -8.45 -29.14
C GLY A 149 -9.54 -7.66 -28.11
N ASN A 150 -9.75 -6.37 -28.08
CA ASN A 150 -9.21 -5.56 -27.01
C ASN A 150 -9.94 -5.90 -25.72
N ALA A 151 -9.21 -6.17 -24.67
CA ALA A 151 -9.78 -6.22 -23.33
C ALA A 151 -10.58 -4.93 -23.09
N PRO A 152 -11.68 -4.98 -22.32
CA PRO A 152 -12.39 -3.77 -21.95
C PRO A 152 -11.38 -2.72 -21.50
N ASP A 153 -11.36 -1.59 -22.21
CA ASP A 153 -10.39 -0.53 -21.94
C ASP A 153 -10.77 0.14 -20.62
N ASP A 154 -10.13 -0.29 -19.57
CA ASP A 154 -10.35 0.23 -18.23
C ASP A 154 -9.97 1.72 -18.11
N THR A 155 -9.09 2.22 -18.98
CA THR A 155 -8.78 3.67 -19.03
C THR A 155 -9.95 4.50 -19.51
N LYS A 156 -10.84 3.94 -20.36
CA LYS A 156 -12.06 4.62 -20.86
C LYS A 156 -13.18 4.62 -19.82
N VAL A 157 -13.13 3.74 -18.85
CA VAL A 157 -14.18 3.57 -17.83
C VAL A 157 -13.76 4.18 -16.50
N ARG A 158 -12.49 4.59 -16.34
CA ARG A 158 -12.04 5.25 -15.11
C ARG A 158 -12.79 6.56 -14.89
N GLU A 159 -13.38 6.68 -13.72
CA GLU A 159 -13.93 7.92 -13.20
C GLU A 159 -13.01 8.41 -12.08
N PRO A 160 -12.02 9.27 -12.39
CA PRO A 160 -11.13 9.81 -11.38
C PRO A 160 -11.93 10.41 -10.21
N ILE A 161 -11.40 10.26 -9.01
CA ILE A 161 -12.02 10.92 -7.85
C ILE A 161 -11.94 12.44 -8.02
N ASP A 162 -12.97 13.13 -7.53
CA ASP A 162 -12.93 14.60 -7.41
C ASP A 162 -12.21 14.94 -6.10
N PHE A 163 -10.88 14.99 -6.16
CA PHE A 163 -10.04 15.16 -4.98
C PHE A 163 -9.75 16.63 -4.70
N THR A 164 -9.84 16.99 -3.44
CA THR A 164 -9.38 18.27 -2.89
C THR A 164 -8.64 17.99 -1.59
N LEU A 165 -7.40 18.47 -1.52
CA LEU A 165 -6.58 18.33 -0.33
C LEU A 165 -7.22 19.01 0.89
N ASP A 166 -7.37 18.25 1.98
CA ASP A 166 -7.94 18.73 3.23
C ASP A 166 -7.02 18.39 4.41
N TYR A 167 -6.26 19.36 4.86
CA TYR A 167 -5.39 19.22 6.02
C TYR A 167 -6.13 19.06 7.36
N GLU A 168 -7.42 19.23 7.40
CA GLU A 168 -8.22 19.00 8.61
C GLU A 168 -8.72 17.56 8.74
N LYS A 169 -8.58 16.74 7.67
CA LYS A 169 -8.83 15.31 7.74
C LYS A 169 -7.86 14.61 8.69
N TYR A 170 -8.36 13.63 9.39
CA TYR A 170 -7.58 12.79 10.29
C TYR A 170 -8.14 11.36 10.30
N PRO A 171 -7.29 10.34 10.54
CA PRO A 171 -7.75 8.99 10.78
C PRO A 171 -8.48 8.87 12.12
N GLU A 172 -9.50 8.03 12.22
CA GLU A 172 -10.20 7.77 13.49
C GLU A 172 -9.24 7.15 14.52
N LEU A 173 -8.35 6.25 14.08
CA LEU A 173 -7.27 5.70 14.93
C LEU A 173 -6.44 6.81 15.59
N LEU A 174 -6.12 7.89 14.87
CA LEU A 174 -5.39 9.02 15.45
C LEU A 174 -6.16 9.65 16.62
N LYS A 175 -7.47 9.80 16.46
CA LYS A 175 -8.36 10.34 17.51
C LYS A 175 -8.50 9.36 18.68
N GLU A 176 -8.58 8.05 18.40
CA GLU A 176 -8.65 7.03 19.45
C GLU A 176 -7.43 7.09 20.38
N TYR A 177 -6.22 7.30 19.85
CA TYR A 177 -4.99 7.39 20.64
C TYR A 177 -4.73 8.76 21.29
N LEU A 178 -4.99 9.84 20.57
CA LEU A 178 -4.66 11.20 21.05
C LEU A 178 -5.82 11.91 21.75
N GLY A 179 -7.05 11.52 21.44
CA GLY A 179 -8.29 12.10 21.96
C GLY A 179 -8.77 13.33 21.16
N GLU A 180 -10.09 13.54 21.18
CA GLU A 180 -10.78 14.60 20.40
C GLU A 180 -10.19 16.00 20.62
N LYS A 181 -9.77 16.31 21.85
CA LYS A 181 -9.23 17.62 22.19
C LYS A 181 -7.92 17.92 21.47
N ILE A 182 -7.03 16.94 21.35
CA ILE A 182 -5.76 17.10 20.63
C ILE A 182 -6.05 17.32 19.14
N ILE A 183 -6.96 16.55 18.57
CA ILE A 183 -7.35 16.70 17.15
C ILE A 183 -7.95 18.08 16.89
N ALA A 184 -8.90 18.53 17.71
CA ALA A 184 -9.52 19.85 17.56
C ALA A 184 -8.51 21.00 17.66
N ASP A 185 -7.58 20.91 18.62
CA ASP A 185 -6.54 21.95 18.78
C ASP A 185 -5.49 21.86 17.65
N ALA A 186 -5.18 20.67 17.10
CA ALA A 186 -4.34 20.52 15.92
C ALA A 186 -4.99 21.17 14.68
N GLN A 187 -6.30 20.98 14.46
CA GLN A 187 -7.04 21.65 13.40
C GLN A 187 -7.01 23.19 13.56
N LEU A 188 -7.08 23.72 14.79
CA LEU A 188 -6.90 25.15 15.02
C LEU A 188 -5.49 25.63 14.61
N VAL A 189 -4.45 24.86 14.94
CA VAL A 189 -3.07 25.14 14.52
C VAL A 189 -2.94 25.13 13.01
N ILE A 190 -3.49 24.10 12.34
CA ILE A 190 -3.46 23.96 10.87
C ILE A 190 -4.09 25.18 10.20
N ARG A 191 -5.31 25.55 10.59
CA ARG A 191 -5.97 26.74 10.03
C ARG A 191 -5.15 28.01 10.18
N ALA A 192 -4.59 28.25 11.38
CA ALA A 192 -3.76 29.41 11.62
C ALA A 192 -2.44 29.37 10.85
N PHE A 193 -1.79 28.20 10.77
CA PHE A 193 -0.58 27.97 9.98
C PHE A 193 -0.82 28.29 8.49
N LEU A 194 -1.89 27.79 7.91
CA LEU A 194 -2.27 28.04 6.50
C LEU A 194 -2.64 29.51 6.24
N ASN A 195 -2.94 30.28 7.27
CA ASN A 195 -3.17 31.72 7.20
C ASN A 195 -1.92 32.58 7.53
N GLY A 196 -0.75 31.97 7.73
CA GLY A 196 0.47 32.67 8.07
C GLY A 196 0.55 33.16 9.53
N GLU A 197 -0.35 32.70 10.38
CA GLU A 197 -0.33 33.01 11.81
C GLU A 197 0.70 32.15 12.55
N THR A 198 1.14 32.61 13.70
CA THR A 198 2.18 31.95 14.52
C THR A 198 1.68 31.53 15.89
N SER A 199 0.41 31.69 16.18
CA SER A 199 -0.18 31.22 17.44
C SER A 199 -1.69 31.13 17.39
N VAL A 200 -2.25 30.27 18.24
CA VAL A 200 -3.70 30.10 18.43
C VAL A 200 -4.07 30.02 19.90
N PRO A 201 -5.26 30.47 20.28
CA PRO A 201 -5.81 30.19 21.60
C PRO A 201 -6.27 28.71 21.65
N ILE A 202 -5.97 28.06 22.78
CA ILE A 202 -6.44 26.72 23.14
C ILE A 202 -7.00 26.74 24.56
N SER A 203 -7.63 25.66 24.99
CA SER A 203 -7.99 25.52 26.40
C SER A 203 -6.73 25.45 27.30
N PRO A 204 -6.75 25.98 28.52
CA PRO A 204 -5.65 25.83 29.48
C PRO A 204 -5.23 24.36 29.67
N VAL A 205 -3.92 24.12 29.77
CA VAL A 205 -3.33 22.77 29.86
C VAL A 205 -2.45 22.62 31.10
N GLY A 206 -2.56 21.48 31.77
CA GLY A 206 -1.76 21.18 32.95
C GLY A 206 -0.29 20.85 32.62
N ASN A 207 -0.07 19.95 31.68
CA ASN A 207 1.25 19.53 31.15
C ASN A 207 1.48 20.14 29.77
N ALA A 208 2.00 21.38 29.74
CA ALA A 208 2.18 22.12 28.49
C ALA A 208 3.16 21.45 27.52
N SER A 209 4.25 20.85 28.01
CA SER A 209 5.24 20.18 27.15
C SER A 209 4.68 18.89 26.54
N GLY A 210 4.06 18.01 27.36
CA GLY A 210 3.44 16.80 26.85
C GLY A 210 2.30 17.11 25.87
N TYR A 211 1.57 18.19 26.13
CA TYR A 211 0.51 18.62 25.24
C TYR A 211 1.02 19.09 23.87
N ALA A 212 2.08 19.91 23.85
CA ALA A 212 2.72 20.34 22.61
C ALA A 212 3.25 19.14 21.80
N ASN A 213 3.80 18.12 22.47
CA ASN A 213 4.25 16.90 21.81
C ASN A 213 3.08 16.12 21.16
N SER A 214 1.94 15.98 21.86
CA SER A 214 0.76 15.33 21.30
C SER A 214 0.21 16.09 20.09
N ILE A 215 0.18 17.42 20.14
CA ILE A 215 -0.18 18.25 18.99
C ILE A 215 0.82 18.04 17.84
N GLY A 216 2.13 18.02 18.12
CA GLY A 216 3.16 17.73 17.11
C GLY A 216 2.96 16.38 16.43
N CYS A 217 2.62 15.32 17.19
CA CYS A 217 2.29 14.02 16.61
C CYS A 217 1.07 14.08 15.66
N ALA A 218 0.02 14.83 16.04
CA ALA A 218 -1.13 15.01 15.17
C ALA A 218 -0.77 15.80 13.90
N LEU A 219 0.02 16.87 14.03
CA LEU A 219 0.42 17.71 12.90
C LEU A 219 1.30 16.97 11.88
N ASN A 220 2.19 16.07 12.34
CA ASN A 220 3.04 15.27 11.45
C ASN A 220 2.21 14.34 10.55
N ILE A 221 1.02 13.94 11.00
CA ILE A 221 0.09 13.11 10.23
C ILE A 221 -0.88 13.97 9.42
N MET A 222 -1.48 15.03 10.03
CA MET A 222 -2.54 15.79 9.39
C MET A 222 -2.02 16.89 8.45
N CYS A 223 -0.84 17.45 8.72
CA CYS A 223 -0.27 18.56 7.96
C CYS A 223 1.25 18.43 7.82
N PRO A 224 1.74 17.46 7.01
CA PRO A 224 3.19 17.24 6.83
C PRO A 224 4.02 18.48 6.55
N PRO A 225 3.54 19.52 5.81
CA PRO A 225 4.31 20.74 5.60
C PRO A 225 4.62 21.52 6.88
N PHE A 226 3.80 21.39 7.94
CA PHE A 226 4.01 22.08 9.20
C PHE A 226 5.38 21.75 9.81
N GLU A 227 5.75 20.47 9.85
CA GLU A 227 7.02 20.00 10.41
C GLU A 227 8.24 20.58 9.67
N VAL A 228 8.14 20.69 8.34
CA VAL A 228 9.25 21.12 7.48
C VAL A 228 9.37 22.63 7.41
N LEU A 229 8.26 23.35 7.44
CA LEU A 229 8.20 24.81 7.25
C LEU A 229 8.25 25.61 8.56
N THR A 230 8.19 24.92 9.70
CA THR A 230 8.30 25.57 11.03
C THR A 230 9.51 25.07 11.80
N ASP A 231 10.02 25.91 12.72
CA ASP A 231 10.96 25.46 13.73
C ASP A 231 10.21 24.60 14.76
N TYR A 232 10.32 23.28 14.62
CA TYR A 232 9.64 22.32 15.50
C TYR A 232 9.94 22.56 16.99
N ASN A 233 11.15 23.02 17.33
CA ASN A 233 11.52 23.37 18.70
C ASN A 233 10.80 24.63 19.21
N SER A 234 10.19 25.39 18.31
CA SER A 234 9.40 26.58 18.64
C SER A 234 7.93 26.26 18.94
N LEU A 235 7.44 25.05 18.63
CA LEU A 235 6.08 24.64 18.97
C LEU A 235 5.94 24.52 20.49
N LYS A 236 5.20 25.46 21.07
CA LYS A 236 5.06 25.58 22.53
C LYS A 236 3.60 25.75 22.93
N ALA A 237 3.15 24.89 23.83
CA ALA A 237 1.93 25.14 24.58
C ALA A 237 2.23 25.92 25.86
N TYR A 238 1.33 26.82 26.21
CA TYR A 238 1.39 27.62 27.44
C TYR A 238 0.23 27.23 28.34
N LYS A 239 0.48 27.18 29.65
CA LYS A 239 -0.54 26.83 30.65
C LYS A 239 -1.76 27.76 30.65
N ASN A 240 -1.60 29.01 30.20
CA ASN A 240 -2.67 29.98 30.07
C ASN A 240 -3.59 29.77 28.84
N GLY A 241 -3.36 28.71 28.08
CA GLY A 241 -4.21 28.39 26.94
C GLY A 241 -3.80 29.04 25.61
N ARG A 242 -2.54 28.92 25.24
CA ARG A 242 -2.02 29.33 23.92
C ARG A 242 -1.06 28.28 23.37
N LEU A 243 -1.10 28.06 22.07
CA LEU A 243 -0.06 27.40 21.28
C LEU A 243 0.63 28.44 20.39
N SER A 244 1.95 28.31 20.21
CA SER A 244 2.71 29.16 19.28
C SER A 244 3.83 28.38 18.61
N TRP A 245 4.25 28.85 17.44
CA TRP A 245 5.36 28.32 16.62
C TRP A 245 6.01 29.46 15.85
N ASN A 246 7.14 29.16 15.16
CA ASN A 246 7.79 30.10 14.26
C ASN A 246 7.96 29.47 12.89
N PHE A 247 7.77 30.23 11.83
CA PHE A 247 8.16 29.82 10.47
C PHE A 247 9.68 29.86 10.34
N LEU A 248 10.24 29.01 9.48
CA LEU A 248 11.67 28.96 9.15
C LEU A 248 12.05 29.93 8.03
N GLY A 249 11.15 30.12 7.08
CA GLY A 249 11.31 31.01 5.94
C GLY A 249 10.32 32.17 5.95
N THR A 250 10.30 32.88 4.83
CA THR A 250 9.30 33.93 4.54
C THR A 250 7.94 33.27 4.24
N TRP A 251 6.89 34.08 4.33
CA TRP A 251 5.55 33.60 3.97
C TRP A 251 5.44 33.21 2.51
N ASP A 252 6.09 33.92 1.59
CA ASP A 252 6.10 33.60 0.16
C ASP A 252 6.78 32.24 -0.10
N GLU A 253 7.90 31.94 0.57
CA GLU A 253 8.57 30.63 0.50
C GLU A 253 7.67 29.52 1.09
N THR A 254 6.98 29.80 2.17
CA THR A 254 6.01 28.87 2.78
C THR A 254 4.86 28.56 1.81
N CYS A 255 4.28 29.58 1.17
CA CYS A 255 3.21 29.41 0.18
C CYS A 255 3.67 28.59 -1.04
N ALA A 256 4.90 28.82 -1.52
CA ALA A 256 5.46 28.04 -2.63
C ALA A 256 5.61 26.56 -2.26
N ALA A 257 6.16 26.28 -1.08
CA ALA A 257 6.32 24.89 -0.61
C ALA A 257 4.99 24.19 -0.34
N LEU A 258 3.97 24.89 0.12
CA LEU A 258 2.60 24.37 0.26
C LEU A 258 2.00 24.01 -1.10
N ALA A 259 2.20 24.86 -2.12
CA ALA A 259 1.72 24.61 -3.48
C ALA A 259 2.43 23.40 -4.11
N ASP A 260 3.73 23.24 -3.91
CA ASP A 260 4.50 22.09 -4.38
C ASP A 260 4.02 20.79 -3.72
N PHE A 261 3.75 20.83 -2.41
CA PHE A 261 3.21 19.69 -1.68
C PHE A 261 1.81 19.31 -2.19
N GLU A 262 0.91 20.29 -2.35
CA GLU A 262 -0.44 20.07 -2.87
C GLU A 262 -0.41 19.47 -4.28
N ALA A 263 0.46 19.97 -5.17
CA ALA A 263 0.62 19.41 -6.51
C ALA A 263 1.10 17.96 -6.48
N SER A 264 2.04 17.64 -5.59
CA SER A 264 2.55 16.26 -5.43
C SER A 264 1.49 15.32 -4.89
N VAL A 265 0.70 15.75 -3.88
CA VAL A 265 -0.41 14.95 -3.34
C VAL A 265 -1.48 14.74 -4.42
N ASN A 266 -1.88 15.79 -5.15
CA ASN A 266 -2.86 15.68 -6.23
C ASN A 266 -2.40 14.65 -7.27
N GLY A 267 -1.13 14.70 -7.70
CA GLY A 267 -0.57 13.74 -8.65
C GLY A 267 -0.63 12.28 -8.16
N ILE A 268 -0.37 12.03 -6.86
CA ILE A 268 -0.50 10.70 -6.28
C ILE A 268 -1.98 10.27 -6.25
N MET A 269 -2.89 11.16 -5.84
CA MET A 269 -4.32 10.84 -5.70
C MET A 269 -5.02 10.60 -7.06
N GLU A 270 -4.42 11.00 -8.18
CA GLU A 270 -4.92 10.69 -9.54
C GLU A 270 -4.98 9.19 -9.84
N CYS A 271 -4.27 8.34 -9.09
CA CYS A 271 -4.35 6.88 -9.24
C CYS A 271 -5.71 6.31 -8.83
N LEU A 272 -6.50 7.03 -8.04
CA LEU A 272 -7.77 6.55 -7.49
C LEU A 272 -8.95 6.77 -8.45
N ASP A 273 -9.90 5.83 -8.40
CA ASP A 273 -11.16 5.86 -9.15
C ASP A 273 -12.34 5.83 -8.16
N LYS A 274 -13.47 6.45 -8.52
CA LYS A 274 -14.68 6.49 -7.67
C LYS A 274 -15.25 5.11 -7.34
N ARG A 275 -14.88 4.10 -8.13
CA ARG A 275 -15.32 2.71 -7.97
C ARG A 275 -14.36 1.87 -7.13
N ASP A 276 -13.18 2.42 -6.78
CA ASP A 276 -12.23 1.69 -5.95
C ASP A 276 -12.84 1.39 -4.58
N GLY A 277 -12.80 0.13 -4.18
CA GLY A 277 -13.06 -0.25 -2.79
C GLY A 277 -11.89 0.18 -1.91
N GLU A 278 -12.12 0.23 -0.60
CA GLU A 278 -11.13 0.69 0.40
C GLU A 278 -9.78 -0.01 0.26
N THR A 279 -9.78 -1.34 0.09
CA THR A 279 -8.55 -2.14 -0.05
C THR A 279 -7.82 -1.83 -1.36
N ALA A 280 -8.55 -1.69 -2.48
CA ALA A 280 -7.96 -1.33 -3.76
C ALA A 280 -7.33 0.06 -3.70
N ALA A 281 -8.02 1.04 -3.14
CA ALA A 281 -7.50 2.39 -2.92
C ALA A 281 -6.24 2.38 -2.04
N ALA A 282 -6.24 1.57 -0.96
CA ALA A 282 -5.07 1.42 -0.08
C ALA A 282 -3.86 0.86 -0.84
N MET A 283 -4.05 -0.17 -1.66
CA MET A 283 -2.97 -0.78 -2.45
C MET A 283 -2.46 0.16 -3.54
N LEU A 284 -3.34 0.90 -4.22
CA LEU A 284 -2.96 1.89 -5.23
C LEU A 284 -2.08 2.99 -4.64
N LEU A 285 -2.50 3.60 -3.53
CA LEU A 285 -1.72 4.63 -2.84
C LEU A 285 -0.39 4.10 -2.31
N TYR A 286 -0.37 2.86 -1.81
CA TYR A 286 0.85 2.19 -1.38
C TYR A 286 1.83 2.04 -2.55
N SER A 287 1.35 1.57 -3.70
CA SER A 287 2.16 1.43 -4.92
C SER A 287 2.69 2.76 -5.44
N GLU A 288 1.83 3.80 -5.52
CA GLU A 288 2.25 5.13 -5.97
C GLU A 288 3.31 5.77 -5.06
N LEU A 289 3.22 5.51 -3.75
CA LEU A 289 4.23 5.98 -2.80
C LEU A 289 5.55 5.22 -2.93
N THR A 290 5.51 3.89 -3.13
CA THR A 290 6.72 3.06 -3.15
C THR A 290 7.43 3.07 -4.50
N ASN A 291 6.68 3.24 -5.60
CA ASN A 291 7.24 3.31 -6.94
C ASN A 291 8.08 4.57 -7.18
N GLY A 292 9.29 4.38 -7.66
CA GLY A 292 10.22 5.47 -7.95
C GLY A 292 10.74 6.22 -6.73
N SER A 293 10.43 5.73 -5.53
CA SER A 293 10.97 6.26 -4.27
C SER A 293 12.25 5.55 -3.86
N CYS A 294 13.12 6.24 -3.13
CA CYS A 294 14.38 5.68 -2.67
C CYS A 294 14.63 5.94 -1.17
N TYR A 295 15.31 4.98 -0.53
CA TYR A 295 15.70 5.11 0.87
C TYR A 295 16.97 5.96 1.02
N ASP A 296 16.99 6.92 1.94
CA ASP A 296 18.15 7.77 2.19
C ASP A 296 19.10 7.13 3.21
N TYR A 297 19.92 6.20 2.72
CA TYR A 297 20.98 5.58 3.54
C TYR A 297 22.03 6.59 3.99
N SER A 298 22.27 7.65 3.20
CA SER A 298 23.27 8.67 3.54
C SER A 298 22.91 9.42 4.82
N PHE A 299 21.62 9.66 5.06
CA PHE A 299 21.12 10.25 6.28
C PHE A 299 21.35 9.34 7.50
N ILE A 300 21.09 8.04 7.35
CA ILE A 300 21.24 7.06 8.43
C ILE A 300 22.71 6.83 8.79
N GLU A 301 23.59 6.78 7.80
CA GLU A 301 25.03 6.53 7.99
C GLU A 301 25.79 7.78 8.47
N SER A 302 25.23 8.98 8.29
CA SER A 302 25.86 10.23 8.68
C SER A 302 25.76 10.48 10.18
N THR A 303 26.87 10.93 10.77
CA THR A 303 26.90 11.44 12.15
C THR A 303 26.79 12.99 12.23
N ASP A 304 26.84 13.65 11.07
CA ASP A 304 26.93 15.11 10.94
C ASP A 304 25.77 15.69 10.13
N ASN A 305 24.56 15.15 10.31
CA ASN A 305 23.35 15.66 9.66
C ASN A 305 23.08 17.10 10.08
N THR A 306 22.75 17.93 9.11
CA THR A 306 22.37 19.32 9.37
C THR A 306 20.98 19.39 10.03
N PRO A 307 20.65 20.46 10.77
CA PRO A 307 19.30 20.64 11.33
C PRO A 307 18.19 20.62 10.27
N GLU A 308 18.51 20.99 9.03
CA GLU A 308 17.59 20.93 7.91
C GLU A 308 17.36 19.46 7.48
N GLN A 309 18.40 18.67 7.35
CA GLN A 309 18.30 17.24 7.04
C GLN A 309 17.56 16.48 8.15
N GLU A 310 17.88 16.77 9.42
CA GLU A 310 17.20 16.16 10.59
C GLU A 310 15.68 16.43 10.61
N ARG A 311 15.23 17.52 10.02
CA ARG A 311 13.83 17.90 9.92
C ARG A 311 13.17 17.37 8.64
N LEU A 312 13.85 17.55 7.48
CA LEU A 312 13.29 17.24 6.17
C LEU A 312 13.25 15.74 5.93
N VAL A 313 14.38 15.03 6.10
CA VAL A 313 14.51 13.64 5.68
C VAL A 313 13.48 12.71 6.35
N PRO A 314 13.19 12.78 7.67
CA PRO A 314 12.22 11.91 8.30
C PRO A 314 10.74 12.30 8.04
N SER A 315 10.47 13.40 7.35
CA SER A 315 9.12 13.92 7.19
C SER A 315 8.33 13.25 6.07
N ALA A 316 7.00 13.18 6.21
CA ALA A 316 6.11 12.78 5.13
C ALA A 316 6.21 13.70 3.91
N TYR A 317 6.50 14.98 4.12
CA TYR A 317 6.74 15.95 3.04
C TYR A 317 7.84 15.45 2.08
N ASN A 318 8.98 15.00 2.62
CA ASN A 318 10.12 14.54 1.82
C ASN A 318 9.77 13.30 0.99
N ALA A 319 9.05 12.33 1.59
CA ALA A 319 8.62 11.14 0.85
C ALA A 319 7.63 11.47 -0.28
N ILE A 320 6.74 12.44 -0.07
CA ILE A 320 5.72 12.83 -1.07
C ILE A 320 6.32 13.70 -2.18
N VAL A 321 7.06 14.75 -1.82
CA VAL A 321 7.58 15.75 -2.79
C VAL A 321 8.86 15.26 -3.46
N ASN A 322 9.81 14.74 -2.68
CA ASN A 322 11.13 14.39 -3.17
C ASN A 322 11.29 12.89 -3.48
N LYS A 323 10.25 12.07 -3.21
CA LYS A 323 10.29 10.60 -3.38
C LYS A 323 11.51 9.97 -2.68
N SER A 324 11.90 10.51 -1.54
CA SER A 324 13.07 10.08 -0.77
C SER A 324 12.82 10.22 0.72
N GLY A 325 13.49 9.40 1.53
CA GLY A 325 13.40 9.48 2.97
C GLY A 325 13.82 8.20 3.67
N ILE A 326 13.38 8.06 4.91
CA ILE A 326 13.62 6.89 5.76
C ILE A 326 12.28 6.25 6.18
N CYS A 327 12.31 5.22 7.00
CA CYS A 327 11.09 4.53 7.43
C CYS A 327 10.02 5.48 8.00
N ALA A 328 10.40 6.48 8.78
CA ALA A 328 9.48 7.48 9.31
C ALA A 328 8.77 8.27 8.21
N SER A 329 9.52 8.71 7.20
CA SER A 329 9.00 9.50 6.07
C SER A 329 7.90 8.76 5.31
N PHE A 330 8.17 7.52 4.92
CA PHE A 330 7.25 6.71 4.15
C PHE A 330 6.03 6.27 4.95
N SER A 331 6.21 5.93 6.24
CA SER A 331 5.09 5.55 7.10
C SER A 331 4.15 6.70 7.39
N LEU A 332 4.69 7.89 7.65
CA LEU A 332 3.90 9.12 7.84
C LEU A 332 3.22 9.55 6.55
N ALA A 333 3.92 9.46 5.40
CA ALA A 333 3.37 9.79 4.10
C ALA A 333 2.19 8.88 3.74
N LEU A 334 2.34 7.56 3.93
CA LEU A 334 1.27 6.60 3.68
C LEU A 334 0.05 6.88 4.57
N THR A 335 0.28 7.12 5.86
CA THR A 335 -0.79 7.48 6.80
C THR A 335 -1.53 8.76 6.37
N PHE A 336 -0.80 9.79 5.92
CA PHE A 336 -1.40 11.01 5.41
C PHE A 336 -2.24 10.75 4.15
N LEU A 337 -1.69 10.06 3.16
CA LEU A 337 -2.39 9.74 1.90
C LEU A 337 -3.64 8.90 2.17
N TYR A 338 -3.56 7.91 3.04
CA TYR A 338 -4.70 7.12 3.46
C TYR A 338 -5.79 7.97 4.11
N SER A 339 -5.41 8.87 5.02
CA SER A 339 -6.35 9.82 5.62
C SER A 339 -7.06 10.66 4.55
N GLN A 340 -6.34 11.14 3.53
CA GLN A 340 -6.92 11.91 2.43
C GLN A 340 -7.93 11.08 1.60
N ALA A 341 -7.69 9.78 1.44
CA ALA A 341 -8.61 8.85 0.79
C ALA A 341 -9.76 8.36 1.70
N GLY A 342 -9.74 8.70 2.99
CA GLY A 342 -10.74 8.24 3.96
C GLY A 342 -10.45 6.85 4.53
N ILE A 343 -9.22 6.35 4.37
CA ILE A 343 -8.74 5.08 4.92
C ILE A 343 -8.13 5.33 6.30
N ASP A 344 -8.58 4.57 7.29
CA ASP A 344 -8.19 4.76 8.68
C ASP A 344 -6.83 4.10 8.98
N SER A 345 -5.86 4.89 9.43
CA SER A 345 -4.49 4.40 9.67
C SER A 345 -3.69 5.30 10.61
N ILE A 346 -2.60 4.76 11.18
CA ILE A 346 -1.59 5.50 11.92
C ILE A 346 -0.19 4.94 11.64
N ALA A 347 0.83 5.81 11.66
CA ALA A 347 2.22 5.39 11.63
C ALA A 347 2.65 4.87 12.99
N VAL A 348 3.18 3.66 13.05
CA VAL A 348 3.60 2.98 14.28
C VAL A 348 5.08 2.64 14.24
N SER A 349 5.68 2.50 15.42
CA SER A 349 7.08 2.11 15.56
C SER A 349 7.24 0.87 16.41
N GLY A 350 8.34 0.15 16.22
CA GLY A 350 8.68 -1.01 17.03
C GLY A 350 10.17 -1.28 17.06
N GLU A 351 10.56 -2.12 18.00
CA GLU A 351 11.94 -2.53 18.22
C GLU A 351 12.12 -4.02 17.91
N ALA A 352 13.18 -4.36 17.21
CA ALA A 352 13.73 -5.68 17.05
C ALA A 352 15.13 -5.71 17.70
N PRO A 353 15.74 -6.87 17.98
CA PRO A 353 17.02 -6.96 18.72
C PRO A 353 18.12 -6.04 18.20
N ASP A 354 18.16 -5.79 16.90
CA ASP A 354 19.23 -5.01 16.24
C ASP A 354 18.69 -3.81 15.44
N SER A 355 17.40 -3.47 15.55
CA SER A 355 16.81 -2.39 14.75
C SER A 355 15.62 -1.72 15.43
N PHE A 356 15.44 -0.44 15.10
CA PHE A 356 14.22 0.31 15.33
C PHE A 356 13.61 0.66 13.97
N HIS A 357 12.29 0.51 13.82
CA HIS A 357 11.65 0.73 12.54
C HIS A 357 10.26 1.35 12.69
N MET A 358 9.78 1.99 11.63
CA MET A 358 8.43 2.52 11.53
C MET A 358 7.72 1.95 10.31
N TRP A 359 6.42 1.69 10.49
CA TRP A 359 5.51 1.24 9.44
C TRP A 359 4.10 1.79 9.69
N THR A 360 3.15 1.50 8.84
CA THR A 360 1.77 1.97 8.97
C THR A 360 0.88 0.85 9.49
N MET A 361 0.05 1.12 10.50
CA MET A 361 -1.09 0.29 10.86
C MET A 361 -2.32 0.85 10.15
N VAL A 362 -3.05 0.01 9.44
CA VAL A 362 -4.20 0.38 8.60
C VAL A 362 -5.40 -0.49 8.94
N ARG A 363 -6.59 0.12 9.00
CA ARG A 363 -7.86 -0.57 9.14
C ARG A 363 -8.46 -0.77 7.76
N LEU A 364 -8.71 -2.02 7.38
CA LEU A 364 -9.35 -2.42 6.12
C LEU A 364 -10.60 -3.23 6.43
N GLY A 365 -11.76 -2.62 6.24
CA GLY A 365 -13.00 -3.09 6.83
C GLY A 365 -12.95 -2.99 8.35
N GLU A 366 -13.25 -4.11 9.05
CA GLU A 366 -13.23 -4.17 10.53
C GLU A 366 -11.86 -4.62 11.08
N GLU A 367 -10.88 -4.91 10.21
CA GLU A 367 -9.63 -5.58 10.58
C GLU A 367 -8.43 -4.64 10.51
N LEU A 368 -7.47 -4.83 11.43
CA LEU A 368 -6.22 -4.06 11.49
C LEU A 368 -5.07 -4.88 10.91
N TYR A 369 -4.37 -4.29 9.94
CA TYR A 369 -3.19 -4.83 9.30
C TYR A 369 -2.01 -3.86 9.42
N PHE A 370 -0.82 -4.34 9.08
CA PHE A 370 0.35 -3.50 8.88
C PHE A 370 0.72 -3.41 7.41
N ALA A 371 1.26 -2.25 7.03
CA ALA A 371 1.80 -1.97 5.71
C ALA A 371 3.15 -1.27 5.88
N ASP A 372 4.20 -1.82 5.28
CA ASP A 372 5.56 -1.27 5.39
C ASP A 372 6.06 -0.80 4.02
N PRO A 373 5.78 0.45 3.65
CA PRO A 373 6.20 0.97 2.36
C PRO A 373 7.71 1.02 2.20
N THR A 374 8.47 1.05 3.30
CA THR A 374 9.93 1.13 3.26
C THR A 374 10.57 -0.14 2.72
N TRP A 375 10.03 -1.30 3.10
CA TRP A 375 10.58 -2.59 2.69
C TRP A 375 10.08 -3.04 1.32
N ASP A 376 9.08 -2.35 0.78
CA ASP A 376 8.56 -2.54 -0.58
C ASP A 376 8.98 -1.40 -1.54
N LEU A 377 9.99 -0.57 -1.17
CA LEU A 377 10.51 0.47 -2.07
C LEU A 377 11.01 -0.13 -3.39
N GLY A 378 10.64 0.52 -4.48
CA GLY A 378 10.89 0.02 -5.84
C GLY A 378 9.76 -0.84 -6.40
N GLY A 379 8.66 -0.97 -5.67
CA GLY A 379 7.44 -1.70 -6.04
C GLY A 379 7.36 -3.09 -5.40
N GLY A 380 6.17 -3.47 -5.05
CA GLY A 380 5.86 -4.75 -4.40
C GLY A 380 4.79 -4.61 -3.33
N PHE A 381 4.30 -5.76 -2.82
CA PHE A 381 3.29 -5.84 -1.78
C PHE A 381 3.64 -6.89 -0.72
N LYS A 382 4.89 -7.30 -0.64
CA LYS A 382 5.33 -8.32 0.31
C LYS A 382 5.05 -7.93 1.76
N TYR A 383 5.15 -6.65 2.04
CA TYR A 383 4.92 -6.10 3.38
C TYR A 383 3.62 -5.28 3.49
N PHE A 384 2.69 -5.46 2.55
CA PHE A 384 1.35 -4.92 2.62
C PHE A 384 0.37 -5.95 3.20
N GLY A 385 -0.51 -5.54 4.12
CA GLY A 385 -1.53 -6.41 4.70
C GLY A 385 -0.96 -7.51 5.63
N ILE A 386 0.24 -7.30 6.18
CA ILE A 386 0.83 -8.24 7.14
C ILE A 386 0.18 -8.10 8.52
N THR A 387 0.12 -9.20 9.25
CA THR A 387 -0.45 -9.24 10.60
C THR A 387 0.58 -8.88 11.67
N ALA A 388 0.13 -8.69 12.91
CA ALA A 388 1.05 -8.54 14.04
C ALA A 388 1.91 -9.79 14.25
N ALA A 389 1.36 -10.98 13.98
CA ALA A 389 2.10 -12.24 14.06
C ALA A 389 3.21 -12.32 12.99
N ASP A 390 2.90 -11.90 11.74
CA ASP A 390 3.90 -11.82 10.67
C ASP A 390 5.02 -10.85 11.04
N ARG A 391 4.67 -9.68 11.58
CA ARG A 391 5.64 -8.66 12.00
C ARG A 391 6.55 -9.14 13.11
N CYS A 392 6.04 -9.93 14.04
CA CYS A 392 6.83 -10.59 15.09
C CYS A 392 7.62 -11.80 14.57
N GLY A 393 7.22 -12.34 13.43
CA GLY A 393 7.84 -13.51 12.79
C GLY A 393 8.69 -13.15 11.58
N TRP A 394 8.29 -13.67 10.41
CA TRP A 394 9.05 -13.58 9.16
C TRP A 394 9.27 -12.14 8.67
N ALA A 395 8.35 -11.23 8.98
CA ALA A 395 8.43 -9.82 8.56
C ALA A 395 9.21 -8.96 9.56
N GLY A 396 10.33 -9.45 10.10
CA GLY A 396 11.32 -8.68 10.83
C GLY A 396 11.61 -9.09 12.26
N GLY A 397 10.83 -9.99 12.88
CA GLY A 397 11.08 -10.50 14.23
C GLY A 397 10.95 -9.45 15.33
N PHE A 398 10.05 -8.48 15.17
CA PHE A 398 9.82 -7.41 16.15
C PHE A 398 9.12 -7.92 17.40
N ASP A 399 9.38 -7.27 18.54
CA ASP A 399 8.68 -7.57 19.79
C ASP A 399 7.35 -6.80 19.84
N ALA A 400 6.23 -7.52 19.89
CA ALA A 400 4.89 -6.93 19.99
C ALA A 400 4.74 -5.98 21.19
N ALA A 401 5.47 -6.24 22.30
CA ALA A 401 5.46 -5.35 23.46
C ALA A 401 6.15 -3.99 23.20
N SER A 402 6.92 -3.88 22.12
CA SER A 402 7.62 -2.67 21.70
C SER A 402 6.90 -1.87 20.62
N PHE A 403 5.65 -2.20 20.27
CA PHE A 403 4.89 -1.44 19.27
C PHE A 403 4.29 -0.19 19.90
N TYR A 404 4.65 0.97 19.36
CA TYR A 404 4.31 2.27 19.94
C TYR A 404 3.70 3.21 18.91
N PHE A 405 2.78 4.03 19.38
CA PHE A 405 2.34 5.25 18.71
C PHE A 405 2.46 6.45 19.67
N CYS A 406 3.20 7.50 19.28
CA CYS A 406 3.41 8.69 20.10
C CYS A 406 3.78 8.40 21.57
N GLY A 407 4.61 7.37 21.80
CA GLY A 407 5.06 6.95 23.14
C GLY A 407 4.03 6.14 23.95
N GLN A 408 2.92 5.74 23.35
CA GLN A 408 1.92 4.84 23.92
C GLN A 408 2.09 3.46 23.32
N THR A 409 2.11 2.41 24.15
CA THR A 409 2.10 1.01 23.67
C THR A 409 0.76 0.72 22.97
N LEU A 410 0.83 0.06 21.82
CA LEU A 410 -0.37 -0.33 21.07
C LEU A 410 -1.09 -1.50 21.74
N ASP A 411 -2.41 -1.45 21.74
CA ASP A 411 -3.25 -2.61 22.01
C ASP A 411 -3.45 -3.40 20.71
N LEU A 412 -2.76 -4.53 20.60
CA LEU A 412 -2.82 -5.43 19.44
C LEU A 412 -3.91 -6.52 19.57
N SER A 413 -4.75 -6.48 20.61
CA SER A 413 -5.77 -7.50 20.86
C SER A 413 -6.83 -7.57 19.76
N SER A 414 -7.02 -6.49 19.00
CA SER A 414 -7.91 -6.40 17.84
C SER A 414 -7.21 -6.61 16.49
N THR A 415 -5.88 -6.81 16.47
CA THR A 415 -5.19 -7.15 15.23
C THR A 415 -5.51 -8.58 14.82
N VAL A 416 -5.67 -8.76 13.51
CA VAL A 416 -6.18 -10.00 12.94
C VAL A 416 -5.10 -11.07 12.86
N THR A 417 -5.56 -12.32 12.89
CA THR A 417 -4.78 -13.51 12.49
C THR A 417 -5.19 -13.97 11.08
N SER A 418 -5.80 -13.09 10.28
CA SER A 418 -6.38 -13.41 8.99
C SER A 418 -5.28 -13.68 7.93
N GLU A 419 -5.50 -14.71 7.13
CA GLU A 419 -4.68 -15.03 5.97
C GLU A 419 -5.15 -14.31 4.70
N ARG A 420 -5.92 -13.23 4.82
CA ARG A 420 -6.53 -12.51 3.68
C ARG A 420 -5.52 -12.13 2.60
N PHE A 421 -4.32 -11.74 3.01
CA PHE A 421 -3.24 -11.34 2.10
C PHE A 421 -2.17 -12.41 1.90
N ALA A 422 -2.36 -13.64 2.40
CA ALA A 422 -1.36 -14.72 2.32
C ALA A 422 -0.98 -15.05 0.88
N VAL A 423 -1.97 -15.11 -0.03
CA VAL A 423 -1.74 -15.37 -1.46
C VAL A 423 -0.87 -14.27 -2.09
N LEU A 424 -1.07 -13.02 -1.69
CA LEU A 424 -0.26 -11.88 -2.13
C LEU A 424 1.20 -12.04 -1.69
N HIS A 425 1.40 -12.46 -0.43
CA HIS A 425 2.74 -12.67 0.12
C HIS A 425 3.44 -13.88 -0.51
N GLU A 426 2.72 -14.98 -0.74
CA GLU A 426 3.24 -16.19 -1.38
C GLU A 426 3.65 -15.95 -2.84
N SER A 427 2.83 -15.25 -3.61
CA SER A 427 3.12 -14.96 -5.02
C SER A 427 4.37 -14.09 -5.24
N LEU A 428 4.79 -13.36 -4.21
CA LEU A 428 5.97 -12.49 -4.24
C LEU A 428 7.26 -13.20 -3.78
N ASP A 429 7.16 -14.22 -2.92
CA ASP A 429 8.33 -14.97 -2.45
C ASP A 429 8.93 -15.88 -3.55
N GLU A 430 8.16 -16.28 -4.55
CA GLU A 430 8.62 -17.12 -5.66
C GLU A 430 9.39 -16.36 -6.76
N GLY A 431 9.57 -15.05 -6.63
CA GLY A 431 10.37 -14.22 -7.55
C GLY A 431 9.78 -14.07 -8.95
N SER A 432 8.54 -14.50 -9.15
CA SER A 432 7.90 -14.64 -10.46
C SER A 432 7.18 -13.38 -10.95
N ALA A 433 6.97 -12.37 -10.09
CA ALA A 433 6.23 -11.19 -10.50
C ALA A 433 7.06 -9.92 -10.30
N ASP A 434 7.60 -9.39 -11.39
CA ASP A 434 8.11 -8.03 -11.41
C ASP A 434 6.92 -7.05 -11.43
N PHE A 435 6.29 -6.84 -10.26
CA PHE A 435 5.16 -5.93 -10.10
C PHE A 435 5.46 -4.48 -10.47
N ARG A 436 6.74 -4.15 -10.69
CA ARG A 436 7.20 -2.84 -11.16
C ARG A 436 6.70 -2.48 -12.57
N LEU A 437 6.16 -3.46 -13.30
CA LEU A 437 5.63 -3.28 -14.66
C LEU A 437 4.10 -3.06 -14.70
N PHE A 438 3.40 -3.15 -13.56
CA PHE A 438 1.97 -2.87 -13.56
C PHE A 438 1.74 -1.36 -13.60
N HIS A 439 1.15 -0.88 -14.68
CA HIS A 439 0.48 0.41 -14.68
C HIS A 439 -0.59 0.41 -13.57
N SER A 440 -0.86 1.58 -12.98
CA SER A 440 -1.87 1.75 -11.92
C SER A 440 -3.20 1.04 -12.24
N THR A 441 -3.57 1.00 -13.49
CA THR A 441 -4.74 0.35 -14.08
C THR A 441 -4.72 -1.18 -13.93
N GLN A 442 -3.59 -1.82 -14.22
CA GLN A 442 -3.44 -3.27 -14.07
C GLN A 442 -3.45 -3.67 -12.60
N LEU A 443 -2.91 -2.82 -11.73
CA LEU A 443 -2.99 -3.03 -10.29
C LEU A 443 -4.44 -2.96 -9.80
N ALA A 444 -5.26 -2.04 -10.30
CA ALA A 444 -6.68 -1.97 -9.96
C ALA A 444 -7.41 -3.26 -10.34
N VAL A 445 -7.20 -3.77 -11.56
CA VAL A 445 -7.76 -5.05 -12.01
C VAL A 445 -7.30 -6.20 -11.11
N PHE A 446 -6.02 -6.27 -10.78
CA PHE A 446 -5.46 -7.26 -9.86
C PHE A 446 -6.09 -7.15 -8.46
N CYS A 447 -6.20 -5.92 -7.92
CA CYS A 447 -6.81 -5.67 -6.62
C CYS A 447 -8.30 -6.03 -6.60
N TYR A 448 -9.05 -5.68 -7.65
CA TYR A 448 -10.46 -6.06 -7.77
C TYR A 448 -10.64 -7.59 -7.78
N GLY A 449 -9.77 -8.31 -8.47
CA GLY A 449 -9.84 -9.76 -8.54
C GLY A 449 -9.56 -10.47 -7.23
N MET A 450 -8.59 -10.01 -6.47
CA MET A 450 -8.25 -10.61 -5.17
C MET A 450 -9.21 -10.21 -4.05
N PHE A 451 -9.86 -9.03 -4.14
CA PHE A 451 -10.62 -8.42 -3.05
C PHE A 451 -12.06 -8.03 -3.41
N SER A 452 -12.65 -8.65 -4.42
CA SER A 452 -14.03 -8.40 -4.88
C SER A 452 -15.12 -8.58 -3.82
N PHE A 453 -14.75 -8.94 -2.59
CA PHE A 453 -15.67 -9.07 -1.46
C PHE A 453 -16.10 -7.72 -0.84
N ASP A 454 -15.37 -6.64 -1.06
CA ASP A 454 -15.65 -5.35 -0.44
C ASP A 454 -16.69 -4.50 -1.22
N CYS A 455 -17.05 -4.88 -2.44
CA CYS A 455 -18.07 -4.15 -3.22
C CYS A 455 -19.53 -4.47 -2.85
N ALA A 456 -19.78 -5.48 -2.01
CA ALA A 456 -21.14 -5.93 -1.67
C ALA A 456 -21.77 -5.22 -0.49
N ASP A 457 -21.04 -4.39 0.26
CA ASP A 457 -21.50 -3.75 1.51
C ASP A 457 -21.63 -2.21 1.43
N ARG A 458 -21.99 -1.67 0.24
CA ARG A 458 -22.38 -0.25 0.12
C ARG A 458 -23.77 -0.10 -0.45
#